data_3c1da6fff9ff86d2882ae64a299273e3
#
_entry.id   3c1da6fff9ff86d2882ae64a299273e3
#
_cell.length_a   1.000
_cell.length_b   1.000
_cell.length_c   1.000
_cell.angle_alpha   90.00
_cell.angle_beta   90.00
_cell.angle_gamma   90.00
#
_symmetry.space_group_name_H-M   'P 1'
#
loop_
_entity.id
_entity.type
_entity.pdbx_description
1 polymer ?
#
loop_
_entity_poly.entity_id
_entity_poly.type
_entity_poly.pdbx_seq_one_letter_code
_entity_poly.pdbx_strand_id
1 'polypeptide(L)'
;MAHILHATFTADRFHFWAESVDRWRLVSEAGPPRATSEPPNQAFPWHPYGTRRSELTPCLGPAASIGRDDECVLRLPRDLLGPFPSDRLAASVGGVDRSGEPWLARFRIATRSVSPVEGLRLLLAVASGDIVFDEEPGHDVLFWADAARLAADRVEQQRFVPSMRQGGEGQLFAMWRPWLQDEEAISRLNGLLAAMPPVARGVDDTLGENAWPRLEAAIEAMADDLIRTMLRREDFIDAIDGRDPTDPHVQWLGGLLGGSRVLAVEGGDTVALLRAARSWIARLDDFAAGESLRLRLDVRPPEGDREQWHLTLGLAAIADVTLAVTAEDIWKATPEAVQMAGQSDPQDVLLTELARAARLWPALEPLLEEATPSSLTLSTREAWALLGEFRPLLEESGCIVAVPSWWGGKDNTLGLRMVIDSGEIDDLDGPPRGMASAIQYRWQVAVGDQPLSLEALRRLRDQQTPLVQVD
;
A
#
# COMPACT_ATOMS: atom_id res chain seq x y z
N MET A 1 14.95 -18.71 36.77
CA MET A 1 14.07 -17.53 36.67
C MET A 1 13.15 -17.81 35.52
N ALA A 2 11.85 -17.74 35.71
CA ALA A 2 10.91 -17.98 34.59
C ALA A 2 10.67 -16.66 33.86
N HIS A 3 10.83 -16.68 32.55
CA HIS A 3 10.55 -15.54 31.67
C HIS A 3 9.55 -15.96 30.61
N ILE A 4 8.82 -14.99 30.08
CA ILE A 4 7.95 -15.17 28.92
C ILE A 4 8.58 -14.39 27.77
N LEU A 5 8.92 -15.11 26.70
CA LEU A 5 9.54 -14.51 25.52
C LEU A 5 8.46 -13.91 24.61
N HIS A 6 8.73 -12.74 24.11
CA HIS A 6 7.88 -11.97 23.21
C HIS A 6 8.61 -11.58 21.93
N ALA A 7 7.85 -11.38 20.86
CA ALA A 7 8.33 -10.86 19.60
C ALA A 7 7.36 -9.80 19.05
N THR A 8 7.93 -8.79 18.42
CA THR A 8 7.15 -7.79 17.68
C THR A 8 7.90 -7.35 16.43
N PHE A 9 7.18 -6.86 15.44
CA PHE A 9 7.73 -6.34 14.19
C PHE A 9 7.54 -4.83 14.12
N THR A 10 8.61 -4.11 13.88
CA THR A 10 8.61 -2.69 13.49
C THR A 10 8.65 -2.58 11.96
N ALA A 11 8.78 -1.38 11.41
CA ALA A 11 8.75 -1.18 9.96
C ALA A 11 9.78 -2.00 9.15
N ASP A 12 10.87 -2.48 9.77
CA ASP A 12 11.99 -3.13 9.08
C ASP A 12 12.71 -4.24 9.85
N ARG A 13 12.34 -4.50 11.13
CA ARG A 13 13.06 -5.45 11.99
C ARG A 13 12.14 -6.19 12.94
N PHE A 14 12.55 -7.41 13.33
CA PHE A 14 11.96 -8.10 14.47
C PHE A 14 12.67 -7.70 15.75
N HIS A 15 11.91 -7.53 16.82
CA HIS A 15 12.36 -7.21 18.16
C HIS A 15 11.91 -8.31 19.12
N PHE A 16 12.88 -8.97 19.73
CA PHE A 16 12.61 -9.97 20.77
C PHE A 16 12.85 -9.34 22.15
N TRP A 17 11.98 -9.64 23.09
CA TRP A 17 12.04 -9.16 24.46
C TRP A 17 11.41 -10.16 25.42
N ALA A 18 11.56 -9.99 26.74
CA ALA A 18 10.98 -10.92 27.67
C ALA A 18 10.36 -10.22 28.87
N GLU A 19 9.26 -10.79 29.40
CA GLU A 19 8.73 -10.48 30.72
C GLU A 19 9.32 -11.41 31.77
N SER A 20 9.59 -10.89 32.98
CA SER A 20 10.14 -11.64 34.11
C SER A 20 9.09 -11.85 35.18
N VAL A 21 8.87 -13.10 35.57
CA VAL A 21 7.99 -13.49 36.68
C VAL A 21 8.49 -12.88 37.98
N ASP A 22 9.79 -12.87 38.21
CA ASP A 22 10.34 -12.35 39.47
C ASP A 22 10.16 -10.82 39.57
N ARG A 23 10.30 -10.09 38.45
CA ARG A 23 10.00 -8.65 38.43
C ARG A 23 8.52 -8.37 38.68
N TRP A 24 7.65 -9.16 38.10
CA TRP A 24 6.22 -9.04 38.34
C TRP A 24 5.90 -9.21 39.83
N ARG A 25 6.49 -10.21 40.52
CA ARG A 25 6.32 -10.43 41.97
C ARG A 25 6.78 -9.24 42.78
N LEU A 26 7.99 -8.74 42.48
CA LEU A 26 8.54 -7.57 43.17
C LEU A 26 7.67 -6.31 43.03
N VAL A 27 7.13 -6.07 41.82
CA VAL A 27 6.24 -4.93 41.57
C VAL A 27 4.88 -5.11 42.27
N SER A 28 4.36 -6.32 42.27
CA SER A 28 3.08 -6.63 42.92
C SER A 28 3.19 -6.52 44.44
N GLU A 29 4.32 -6.91 45.06
CA GLU A 29 4.57 -6.78 46.49
C GLU A 29 4.81 -5.33 46.93
N ALA A 30 5.44 -4.51 46.07
CA ALA A 30 5.72 -3.11 46.33
C ALA A 30 4.48 -2.20 46.26
N GLY A 31 3.37 -2.72 45.74
CA GLY A 31 2.14 -1.98 45.46
C GLY A 31 2.26 -1.09 44.20
N PRO A 32 1.13 -0.52 43.74
CA PRO A 32 1.11 0.25 42.51
C PRO A 32 2.05 1.47 42.61
N PRO A 33 2.87 1.70 41.57
CA PRO A 33 3.64 2.93 41.51
C PRO A 33 2.68 4.11 41.53
N ARG A 34 2.94 5.08 42.45
CA ARG A 34 2.12 6.30 42.50
C ARG A 34 2.06 6.89 41.12
N ALA A 35 0.83 7.12 40.62
CA ALA A 35 0.60 7.78 39.36
C ALA A 35 1.25 9.15 39.38
N THR A 36 2.46 9.25 38.85
CA THR A 36 3.09 10.53 38.54
C THR A 36 2.46 10.97 37.22
N SER A 37 1.79 12.13 37.23
CA SER A 37 1.38 12.81 36.02
C SER A 37 2.56 12.83 35.05
N GLU A 38 2.42 12.28 33.85
CA GLU A 38 3.49 12.27 32.85
C GLU A 38 3.99 13.69 32.62
N PRO A 39 5.25 13.99 32.87
CA PRO A 39 5.80 15.28 32.51
C PRO A 39 5.88 15.36 30.97
N PRO A 40 5.48 16.48 30.38
CA PRO A 40 5.30 16.61 28.91
C PRO A 40 6.57 16.50 28.07
N ASN A 41 7.71 16.11 28.64
CA ASN A 41 9.02 16.09 27.93
C ASN A 41 10.00 15.00 28.40
N GLN A 42 9.53 13.93 29.03
CA GLN A 42 10.41 12.81 29.43
C GLN A 42 10.14 11.56 28.57
N ALA A 43 11.21 10.82 28.28
CA ALA A 43 11.14 9.51 27.64
C ALA A 43 10.15 8.59 28.38
N PHE A 44 9.32 7.85 27.65
CA PHE A 44 8.33 6.93 28.21
C PHE A 44 8.91 6.01 29.29
N PRO A 45 8.14 5.62 30.31
CA PRO A 45 8.64 4.76 31.39
C PRO A 45 9.01 3.38 30.85
N TRP A 46 9.97 2.73 31.49
CA TRP A 46 10.28 1.33 31.22
C TRP A 46 9.12 0.44 31.68
N HIS A 47 8.88 -0.60 30.87
CA HIS A 47 7.92 -1.64 31.25
C HIS A 47 8.38 -2.33 32.54
N PRO A 48 7.59 -2.34 33.61
CA PRO A 48 8.07 -2.78 34.93
C PRO A 48 8.40 -4.27 34.98
N TYR A 49 7.74 -5.09 34.18
CA TYR A 49 7.98 -6.55 34.11
C TYR A 49 9.02 -6.91 33.03
N GLY A 50 9.31 -5.99 32.11
CA GLY A 50 10.28 -6.20 31.06
C GLY A 50 11.68 -6.45 31.62
N THR A 51 12.40 -7.41 31.04
CA THR A 51 13.80 -7.68 31.35
C THR A 51 14.67 -6.49 30.96
N ARG A 52 15.79 -6.28 31.69
CA ARG A 52 16.84 -5.32 31.30
C ARG A 52 17.74 -5.93 30.25
N ARG A 53 18.49 -5.12 29.52
CA ARG A 53 19.46 -5.58 28.51
C ARG A 53 20.37 -6.70 29.01
N SER A 54 20.91 -6.56 30.20
CA SER A 54 21.83 -7.55 30.80
C SER A 54 21.16 -8.89 31.12
N GLU A 55 19.85 -8.87 31.31
CA GLU A 55 19.05 -10.04 31.66
C GLU A 55 18.41 -10.67 30.41
N LEU A 56 18.26 -9.89 29.34
CA LEU A 56 17.62 -10.31 28.10
C LEU A 56 18.47 -11.33 27.33
N THR A 57 19.80 -11.12 27.29
CA THR A 57 20.72 -12.01 26.54
C THR A 57 20.59 -13.49 26.94
N PRO A 58 20.55 -13.85 28.24
CA PRO A 58 20.34 -15.25 28.64
C PRO A 58 18.98 -15.81 28.23
N CYS A 59 17.92 -14.96 28.15
CA CYS A 59 16.57 -15.38 27.80
C CYS A 59 16.40 -15.71 26.30
N LEU A 60 17.30 -15.22 25.45
CA LEU A 60 17.16 -15.30 24.00
C LEU A 60 17.78 -16.56 23.38
N GLY A 61 18.47 -17.40 24.18
CA GLY A 61 19.11 -18.60 23.68
C GLY A 61 19.95 -18.33 22.41
N PRO A 62 19.72 -19.04 21.30
CA PRO A 62 20.46 -18.82 20.05
C PRO A 62 20.28 -17.40 19.46
N ALA A 63 19.17 -16.75 19.71
CA ALA A 63 18.93 -15.37 19.24
C ALA A 63 19.87 -14.34 19.92
N ALA A 64 20.46 -14.68 21.05
CA ALA A 64 21.39 -13.81 21.76
C ALA A 64 22.68 -13.49 20.96
N SER A 65 23.12 -14.42 20.12
CA SER A 65 24.30 -14.25 19.26
C SER A 65 24.00 -13.52 17.95
N ILE A 66 22.73 -13.31 17.63
CA ILE A 66 22.25 -12.69 16.39
C ILE A 66 21.67 -11.31 16.70
N GLY A 67 21.80 -10.37 15.77
CA GLY A 67 21.20 -9.05 15.91
C GLY A 67 21.96 -8.11 16.84
N ARG A 68 21.28 -7.05 17.29
CA ARG A 68 21.86 -5.98 18.11
C ARG A 68 20.93 -5.59 19.25
N ASP A 69 21.50 -5.04 20.32
CA ASP A 69 20.73 -4.44 21.40
C ASP A 69 20.01 -3.19 20.90
N ASP A 70 18.72 -3.10 21.22
CA ASP A 70 17.83 -2.05 20.76
C ASP A 70 16.76 -1.74 21.81
N GLU A 71 15.90 -0.79 21.49
CA GLU A 71 14.75 -0.42 22.30
C GLU A 71 13.57 -0.17 21.39
N CYS A 72 12.38 -0.54 21.82
CA CYS A 72 11.15 -0.13 21.17
C CYS A 72 10.16 0.45 22.18
N VAL A 73 9.18 1.18 21.67
CA VAL A 73 8.06 1.69 22.45
C VAL A 73 6.82 0.88 22.08
N LEU A 74 6.20 0.28 23.10
CA LEU A 74 4.94 -0.45 22.93
C LEU A 74 3.81 0.27 23.64
N ARG A 75 2.63 0.28 23.05
CA ARG A 75 1.36 0.66 23.67
C ARG A 75 0.74 -0.60 24.25
N LEU A 76 0.77 -0.71 25.55
CA LEU A 76 0.26 -1.88 26.27
C LEU A 76 -0.89 -1.47 27.18
N PRO A 77 -1.85 -2.37 27.41
CA PRO A 77 -2.97 -2.11 28.32
C PRO A 77 -2.46 -1.95 29.75
N ARG A 78 -3.00 -0.97 30.45
CA ARG A 78 -2.76 -0.73 31.88
C ARG A 78 -4.03 -0.30 32.58
N ASP A 79 -4.04 -0.42 33.90
CA ASP A 79 -4.97 0.21 34.82
C ASP A 79 -4.22 1.10 35.84
N LEU A 80 -4.87 1.48 36.91
CA LEU A 80 -4.29 2.25 38.03
C LEU A 80 -3.18 1.49 38.76
N LEU A 81 -3.19 0.18 38.70
CA LEU A 81 -2.21 -0.70 39.38
C LEU A 81 -0.96 -0.93 38.54
N GLY A 82 -0.98 -0.56 37.26
CA GLY A 82 0.15 -0.71 36.35
C GLY A 82 -0.21 -1.41 35.03
N PRO A 83 0.77 -1.76 34.17
CA PRO A 83 0.52 -2.51 32.96
C PRO A 83 -0.06 -3.90 33.27
N PHE A 84 -0.89 -4.42 32.37
CA PHE A 84 -1.33 -5.82 32.44
C PHE A 84 -0.15 -6.71 32.06
N PRO A 85 0.09 -7.80 32.80
CA PRO A 85 1.01 -8.84 32.36
C PRO A 85 0.43 -9.53 31.11
N SER A 86 1.29 -10.14 30.28
CA SER A 86 0.81 -11.00 29.21
C SER A 86 0.01 -12.18 29.77
N ASP A 87 -0.86 -12.78 28.94
CA ASP A 87 -1.70 -13.91 29.36
C ASP A 87 -0.87 -15.08 29.92
N ARG A 88 0.30 -15.32 29.32
CA ARG A 88 1.24 -16.35 29.76
C ARG A 88 1.86 -16.00 31.12
N LEU A 89 2.29 -14.73 31.30
CA LEU A 89 2.78 -14.29 32.61
C LEU A 89 1.67 -14.38 33.68
N ALA A 90 0.48 -13.92 33.35
CA ALA A 90 -0.68 -14.02 34.26
C ALA A 90 -0.96 -15.45 34.64
N ALA A 91 -0.96 -16.41 33.72
CA ALA A 91 -1.16 -17.82 33.98
C ALA A 91 -0.05 -18.41 34.86
N SER A 92 1.21 -18.05 34.64
CA SER A 92 2.38 -18.55 35.40
C SER A 92 2.40 -18.09 36.87
N VAL A 93 1.67 -17.00 37.19
CA VAL A 93 1.58 -16.46 38.56
C VAL A 93 0.25 -16.78 39.25
N GLY A 94 -0.57 -17.67 38.67
CA GLY A 94 -1.83 -18.12 39.27
C GLY A 94 -3.04 -17.25 38.97
N GLY A 95 -2.96 -16.43 37.93
CA GLY A 95 -3.98 -15.47 37.52
C GLY A 95 -3.80 -14.09 38.16
N VAL A 96 -4.27 -13.07 37.47
CA VAL A 96 -4.26 -11.69 37.95
C VAL A 96 -5.67 -11.14 37.89
N ASP A 97 -6.27 -10.93 39.06
CA ASP A 97 -7.59 -10.28 39.15
C ASP A 97 -7.39 -8.74 39.05
N ARG A 98 -7.96 -8.13 38.04
CA ARG A 98 -7.93 -6.69 37.82
C ARG A 98 -9.32 -6.17 37.51
N SER A 99 -9.74 -5.21 38.28
CA SER A 99 -11.13 -4.70 38.30
C SER A 99 -11.27 -3.29 37.71
N GLY A 100 -10.28 -2.77 36.98
CA GLY A 100 -10.32 -1.45 36.42
C GLY A 100 -10.58 -1.43 34.90
N GLU A 101 -11.15 -0.35 34.37
CA GLU A 101 -11.18 -0.14 32.92
C GLU A 101 -9.75 0.05 32.39
N PRO A 102 -9.30 -0.80 31.44
CA PRO A 102 -7.96 -0.67 30.90
C PRO A 102 -7.87 0.48 29.90
N TRP A 103 -6.72 1.16 29.86
CA TRP A 103 -6.37 2.09 28.80
C TRP A 103 -4.98 1.77 28.26
N LEU A 104 -4.67 2.18 27.02
CA LEU A 104 -3.36 1.99 26.42
C LEU A 104 -2.37 3.05 26.90
N ALA A 105 -1.20 2.62 27.34
CA ALA A 105 -0.10 3.49 27.72
C ALA A 105 1.21 3.05 27.06
N ARG A 106 2.10 4.00 26.83
CA ARG A 106 3.40 3.80 26.16
C ARG A 106 4.45 3.36 27.18
N PHE A 107 5.16 2.29 26.83
CA PHE A 107 6.28 1.77 27.62
C PHE A 107 7.51 1.53 26.75
N ARG A 108 8.68 1.90 27.27
CA ARG A 108 9.96 1.50 26.68
C ARG A 108 10.26 0.05 27.06
N ILE A 109 10.78 -0.69 26.11
CA ILE A 109 11.16 -2.09 26.30
C ILE A 109 12.54 -2.29 25.74
N ALA A 110 13.44 -2.94 26.49
CA ALA A 110 14.73 -3.38 26.00
C ALA A 110 14.52 -4.58 25.09
N THR A 111 15.08 -4.55 23.91
CA THR A 111 14.88 -5.57 22.89
C THR A 111 16.21 -6.02 22.28
N ARG A 112 16.17 -7.19 21.65
CA ARG A 112 17.17 -7.65 20.69
C ARG A 112 16.56 -7.56 19.31
N SER A 113 17.07 -6.65 18.47
CA SER A 113 16.58 -6.49 17.11
C SER A 113 17.38 -7.33 16.13
N VAL A 114 16.67 -8.02 15.23
CA VAL A 114 17.25 -8.88 14.18
C VAL A 114 16.70 -8.48 12.83
N SER A 115 17.41 -8.82 11.75
CA SER A 115 16.88 -8.63 10.39
C SER A 115 15.65 -9.52 10.13
N PRO A 116 14.81 -9.21 9.13
CA PRO A 116 13.63 -10.00 8.83
C PRO A 116 13.95 -11.47 8.54
N VAL A 117 15.03 -11.78 7.81
CA VAL A 117 15.43 -13.18 7.54
C VAL A 117 15.97 -13.91 8.76
N GLU A 118 16.67 -13.22 9.65
CA GLU A 118 17.10 -13.80 10.93
C GLU A 118 15.88 -14.06 11.84
N GLY A 119 14.95 -13.11 11.88
CA GLY A 119 13.67 -13.27 12.58
C GLY A 119 12.87 -14.45 12.04
N LEU A 120 12.74 -14.57 10.71
CA LEU A 120 12.08 -15.71 10.07
C LEU A 120 12.72 -17.04 10.48
N ARG A 121 14.05 -17.16 10.41
CA ARG A 121 14.75 -18.40 10.79
C ARG A 121 14.51 -18.78 12.26
N LEU A 122 14.58 -17.81 13.16
CA LEU A 122 14.30 -18.02 14.58
C LEU A 122 12.87 -18.48 14.82
N LEU A 123 11.91 -17.79 14.22
CA LEU A 123 10.47 -18.09 14.37
C LEU A 123 10.12 -19.47 13.78
N LEU A 124 10.68 -19.83 12.62
CA LEU A 124 10.50 -21.18 12.06
C LEU A 124 11.11 -22.26 12.94
N ALA A 125 12.28 -22.02 13.50
CA ALA A 125 12.93 -22.97 14.39
C ALA A 125 12.17 -23.16 15.72
N VAL A 126 11.48 -22.13 16.21
CA VAL A 126 10.52 -22.24 17.33
C VAL A 126 9.32 -23.08 16.92
N ALA A 127 8.79 -22.84 15.73
CA ALA A 127 7.62 -23.50 15.21
C ALA A 127 7.84 -25.00 14.95
N SER A 128 9.05 -25.40 14.53
CA SER A 128 9.44 -26.81 14.30
C SER A 128 9.87 -27.53 15.58
N GLY A 129 10.11 -26.79 16.67
CA GLY A 129 10.67 -27.34 17.91
C GLY A 129 12.17 -27.61 17.86
N ASP A 130 12.86 -27.15 16.81
CA ASP A 130 14.34 -27.28 16.65
C ASP A 130 15.08 -26.36 17.65
N ILE A 131 14.46 -25.26 18.03
CA ILE A 131 14.92 -24.40 19.12
C ILE A 131 13.87 -24.47 20.23
N VAL A 132 14.28 -25.06 21.33
CA VAL A 132 13.57 -24.96 22.59
C VAL A 132 14.22 -23.80 23.34
N PHE A 133 13.51 -22.69 23.48
CA PHE A 133 13.93 -21.68 24.43
C PHE A 133 13.78 -22.29 25.83
N ASP A 134 14.72 -21.98 26.71
CA ASP A 134 14.57 -22.32 28.14
C ASP A 134 13.35 -21.59 28.75
N GLU A 135 12.83 -20.61 28.03
CA GLU A 135 11.76 -19.70 28.39
C GLU A 135 10.48 -20.03 27.61
N GLU A 136 9.33 -19.80 28.23
CA GLU A 136 8.02 -20.05 27.60
C GLU A 136 7.72 -18.99 26.51
N PRO A 137 7.39 -19.39 25.26
CA PRO A 137 7.06 -18.43 24.21
C PRO A 137 5.66 -17.83 24.47
N GLY A 138 5.56 -16.51 24.34
CA GLY A 138 4.30 -15.79 24.32
C GLY A 138 3.45 -16.12 23.08
N HIS A 139 2.16 -15.80 23.13
CA HIS A 139 1.25 -16.01 22.02
C HIS A 139 1.66 -15.21 20.76
N ASP A 140 2.30 -14.09 20.95
CA ASP A 140 2.84 -13.26 19.88
C ASP A 140 4.04 -13.91 19.15
N VAL A 141 4.90 -14.64 19.87
CA VAL A 141 5.98 -15.42 19.23
C VAL A 141 5.38 -16.53 18.35
N LEU A 142 4.38 -17.25 18.85
CA LEU A 142 3.70 -18.29 18.07
C LEU A 142 2.96 -17.72 16.87
N PHE A 143 2.29 -16.58 17.05
CA PHE A 143 1.66 -15.84 15.96
C PHE A 143 2.66 -15.47 14.85
N TRP A 144 3.79 -14.87 15.22
CA TRP A 144 4.81 -14.51 14.24
C TRP A 144 5.47 -15.74 13.60
N ALA A 145 5.53 -16.86 14.30
CA ALA A 145 5.99 -18.12 13.73
C ALA A 145 5.05 -18.63 12.63
N ASP A 146 3.75 -18.50 12.80
CA ASP A 146 2.78 -18.84 11.75
C ASP A 146 2.83 -17.88 10.56
N ALA A 147 3.05 -16.58 10.80
CA ALA A 147 3.30 -15.61 9.74
C ALA A 147 4.60 -15.91 8.97
N ALA A 148 5.66 -16.33 9.68
CA ALA A 148 6.92 -16.72 9.07
C ALA A 148 6.77 -18.00 8.20
N ARG A 149 5.94 -18.96 8.62
CA ARG A 149 5.61 -20.12 7.79
C ARG A 149 4.93 -19.71 6.48
N LEU A 150 3.94 -18.79 6.56
CA LEU A 150 3.29 -18.29 5.35
C LEU A 150 4.30 -17.65 4.40
N ALA A 151 5.20 -16.78 4.92
CA ALA A 151 6.24 -16.16 4.10
C ALA A 151 7.16 -17.19 3.44
N ALA A 152 7.64 -18.20 4.21
CA ALA A 152 8.52 -19.26 3.71
C ALA A 152 7.83 -20.13 2.65
N ASP A 153 6.58 -20.55 2.90
CA ASP A 153 5.79 -21.35 1.97
C ASP A 153 5.60 -20.66 0.62
N ARG A 154 5.33 -19.31 0.64
CA ARG A 154 5.22 -18.56 -0.62
C ARG A 154 6.54 -18.55 -1.40
N VAL A 155 7.66 -18.41 -0.72
CA VAL A 155 8.98 -18.44 -1.35
C VAL A 155 9.31 -19.84 -1.88
N GLU A 156 9.06 -20.89 -1.11
CA GLU A 156 9.28 -22.29 -1.52
C GLU A 156 8.43 -22.65 -2.74
N GLN A 157 7.19 -22.22 -2.79
CA GLN A 157 6.28 -22.41 -3.92
C GLN A 157 6.60 -21.51 -5.11
N GLN A 158 7.64 -20.66 -5.03
CA GLN A 158 7.99 -19.65 -6.04
C GLN A 158 6.84 -18.67 -6.36
N ARG A 159 6.00 -18.41 -5.36
CA ARG A 159 4.88 -17.47 -5.46
C ARG A 159 5.29 -16.10 -4.93
N PHE A 160 6.09 -15.41 -5.70
CA PHE A 160 6.53 -14.03 -5.43
C PHE A 160 6.83 -13.29 -6.72
N VAL A 161 6.78 -11.97 -6.66
CA VAL A 161 6.98 -11.09 -7.82
C VAL A 161 7.94 -9.95 -7.47
N PRO A 162 8.72 -9.46 -8.44
CA PRO A 162 9.48 -8.24 -8.26
C PRO A 162 8.53 -7.04 -8.16
N SER A 163 8.77 -6.17 -7.21
CA SER A 163 7.92 -5.02 -6.90
C SER A 163 8.74 -3.81 -6.50
N MET A 164 8.05 -2.71 -6.23
CA MET A 164 8.63 -1.48 -5.71
C MET A 164 7.72 -0.89 -4.63
N ARG A 165 8.35 -0.30 -3.61
CA ARG A 165 7.67 0.47 -2.58
C ARG A 165 8.19 1.90 -2.57
N GLN A 166 7.28 2.85 -2.45
CA GLN A 166 7.62 4.24 -2.23
C GLN A 166 7.75 4.49 -0.72
N GLY A 167 8.90 5.01 -0.32
CA GLY A 167 9.16 5.45 1.05
C GLY A 167 8.92 6.94 1.23
N GLY A 168 9.33 7.46 2.39
CA GLY A 168 9.32 8.90 2.65
C GLY A 168 10.15 9.67 1.62
N GLU A 169 9.78 10.93 1.39
CA GLU A 169 10.47 11.84 0.44
C GLU A 169 10.45 11.37 -1.04
N GLY A 170 9.54 10.45 -1.40
CA GLY A 170 9.41 9.96 -2.77
C GLY A 170 10.47 8.92 -3.19
N GLN A 171 11.31 8.47 -2.27
CA GLN A 171 12.34 7.48 -2.52
C GLN A 171 11.73 6.11 -2.89
N LEU A 172 12.27 5.46 -3.92
CA LEU A 172 11.84 4.12 -4.33
C LEU A 172 12.75 3.04 -3.79
N PHE A 173 12.13 1.92 -3.42
CA PHE A 173 12.79 0.73 -2.93
C PHE A 173 12.41 -0.48 -3.78
N ALA A 174 13.38 -1.16 -4.36
CA ALA A 174 13.18 -2.45 -4.99
C ALA A 174 12.93 -3.52 -3.94
N MET A 175 11.95 -4.38 -4.15
CA MET A 175 11.61 -5.47 -3.23
C MET A 175 11.02 -6.66 -3.96
N TRP A 176 11.16 -7.83 -3.36
CA TRP A 176 10.43 -9.03 -3.73
C TRP A 176 9.18 -9.13 -2.88
N ARG A 177 8.04 -9.25 -3.52
CA ARG A 177 6.74 -9.31 -2.85
C ARG A 177 6.16 -10.71 -2.96
N PRO A 178 5.79 -11.37 -1.83
CA PRO A 178 5.11 -12.65 -1.88
C PRO A 178 3.72 -12.48 -2.52
N TRP A 179 3.32 -13.47 -3.29
CA TRP A 179 1.99 -13.51 -3.91
C TRP A 179 0.97 -13.99 -2.89
N LEU A 180 0.09 -13.10 -2.46
CA LEU A 180 -0.87 -13.33 -1.38
C LEU A 180 -2.34 -13.23 -1.87
N GLN A 181 -2.56 -13.39 -3.19
CA GLN A 181 -3.87 -13.18 -3.81
C GLN A 181 -4.63 -14.48 -4.09
N ASP A 182 -4.04 -15.63 -3.89
CA ASP A 182 -4.73 -16.91 -4.06
C ASP A 182 -5.58 -17.24 -2.81
N GLU A 183 -6.61 -18.07 -3.01
CA GLU A 183 -7.59 -18.44 -1.98
C GLU A 183 -6.92 -19.01 -0.70
N GLU A 184 -5.87 -19.84 -0.87
CA GLU A 184 -5.12 -20.40 0.26
C GLU A 184 -4.44 -19.30 1.10
N ALA A 185 -3.74 -18.37 0.43
CA ALA A 185 -3.05 -17.27 1.11
C ALA A 185 -4.04 -16.33 1.80
N ILE A 186 -5.13 -15.96 1.12
CA ILE A 186 -6.19 -15.11 1.67
C ILE A 186 -6.80 -15.75 2.91
N SER A 187 -7.13 -17.04 2.84
CA SER A 187 -7.69 -17.77 3.99
C SER A 187 -6.73 -17.77 5.19
N ARG A 188 -5.44 -18.05 4.95
CA ARG A 188 -4.40 -18.02 6.00
C ARG A 188 -4.20 -16.62 6.58
N LEU A 189 -4.18 -15.59 5.75
CA LEU A 189 -4.07 -14.20 6.19
C LEU A 189 -5.24 -13.78 7.07
N ASN A 190 -6.47 -14.11 6.67
CA ASN A 190 -7.65 -13.81 7.46
C ASN A 190 -7.60 -14.53 8.83
N GLY A 191 -7.13 -15.78 8.85
CA GLY A 191 -6.89 -16.50 10.09
C GLY A 191 -5.85 -15.82 10.99
N LEU A 192 -4.73 -15.38 10.42
CA LEU A 192 -3.69 -14.65 11.14
C LEU A 192 -4.21 -13.28 11.66
N LEU A 193 -4.94 -12.54 10.86
CA LEU A 193 -5.51 -11.25 11.29
C LEU A 193 -6.45 -11.41 12.49
N ALA A 194 -7.31 -12.43 12.46
CA ALA A 194 -8.23 -12.72 13.55
C ALA A 194 -7.49 -13.17 14.83
N ALA A 195 -6.36 -13.85 14.68
CA ALA A 195 -5.56 -14.38 15.79
C ALA A 195 -4.47 -13.43 16.30
N MET A 196 -4.29 -12.25 15.71
CA MET A 196 -3.17 -11.34 16.04
C MET A 196 -3.28 -10.82 17.49
N PRO A 197 -2.31 -11.15 18.35
CA PRO A 197 -2.33 -10.72 19.74
C PRO A 197 -2.16 -9.19 19.89
N PRO A 198 -2.72 -8.58 20.94
CA PRO A 198 -2.57 -7.15 21.19
C PRO A 198 -1.11 -6.67 21.26
N VAL A 199 -0.21 -7.46 21.82
CA VAL A 199 1.23 -7.15 21.91
C VAL A 199 1.87 -7.03 20.53
N ALA A 200 1.46 -7.87 19.58
CA ALA A 200 1.97 -7.79 18.19
C ALA A 200 1.53 -6.52 17.46
N ARG A 201 0.40 -5.90 17.88
CA ARG A 201 -0.14 -4.64 17.34
C ARG A 201 0.36 -3.39 18.07
N GLY A 202 0.85 -3.54 19.27
CA GLY A 202 1.10 -2.45 20.20
C GLY A 202 2.33 -1.58 19.91
N VAL A 203 3.02 -1.75 18.79
CA VAL A 203 4.20 -0.94 18.47
C VAL A 203 3.81 0.50 18.14
N ASP A 204 4.50 1.46 18.76
CA ASP A 204 4.32 2.88 18.51
C ASP A 204 5.24 3.33 17.37
N ASP A 205 4.86 3.00 16.14
CA ASP A 205 5.60 3.32 14.91
C ASP A 205 4.66 3.82 13.80
N THR A 206 5.20 4.01 12.60
CA THR A 206 4.47 4.53 11.43
C THR A 206 3.41 3.59 10.88
N LEU A 207 3.45 2.28 11.21
CA LEU A 207 2.43 1.31 10.79
C LEU A 207 1.14 1.41 11.62
N GLY A 208 1.20 2.11 12.77
CA GLY A 208 0.05 2.32 13.64
C GLY A 208 -0.48 1.04 14.29
N GLU A 209 -1.73 1.10 14.75
CA GLU A 209 -2.40 0.00 15.47
C GLU A 209 -3.14 -0.97 14.54
N ASN A 210 -3.22 -0.67 13.24
CA ASN A 210 -3.90 -1.53 12.28
C ASN A 210 -3.13 -2.85 12.09
N ALA A 211 -3.84 -3.95 12.24
CA ALA A 211 -3.26 -5.30 12.15
C ALA A 211 -2.75 -5.63 10.75
N TRP A 212 -3.51 -5.25 9.72
CA TRP A 212 -3.22 -5.60 8.33
C TRP A 212 -1.88 -5.05 7.83
N PRO A 213 -1.61 -3.72 7.86
CA PRO A 213 -0.35 -3.18 7.36
C PRO A 213 0.87 -3.78 8.06
N ARG A 214 0.77 -4.08 9.35
CA ARG A 214 1.86 -4.67 10.13
C ARG A 214 2.13 -6.12 9.73
N LEU A 215 1.09 -6.93 9.59
CA LEU A 215 1.21 -8.32 9.15
C LEU A 215 1.76 -8.39 7.73
N GLU A 216 1.20 -7.60 6.81
CA GLU A 216 1.66 -7.53 5.42
C GLU A 216 3.14 -7.11 5.34
N ALA A 217 3.51 -6.02 6.02
CA ALA A 217 4.89 -5.53 6.03
C ALA A 217 5.89 -6.57 6.59
N ALA A 218 5.49 -7.33 7.63
CA ALA A 218 6.34 -8.37 8.19
C ALA A 218 6.53 -9.55 7.22
N ILE A 219 5.44 -10.02 6.60
CA ILE A 219 5.49 -11.12 5.62
C ILE A 219 6.32 -10.69 4.40
N GLU A 220 6.11 -9.49 3.87
CA GLU A 220 6.88 -8.94 2.75
C GLU A 220 8.37 -8.81 3.10
N ALA A 221 8.70 -8.29 4.27
CA ALA A 221 10.09 -8.12 4.68
C ALA A 221 10.80 -9.46 4.86
N MET A 222 10.13 -10.45 5.45
CA MET A 222 10.67 -11.81 5.61
C MET A 222 10.90 -12.48 4.26
N ALA A 223 9.94 -12.39 3.35
CA ALA A 223 10.04 -12.99 2.02
C ALA A 223 11.12 -12.30 1.18
N ASP A 224 11.17 -10.96 1.14
CA ASP A 224 12.19 -10.21 0.40
C ASP A 224 13.60 -10.55 0.87
N ASP A 225 13.84 -10.55 2.18
CA ASP A 225 15.14 -10.91 2.74
C ASP A 225 15.52 -12.38 2.45
N LEU A 226 14.55 -13.31 2.59
CA LEU A 226 14.78 -14.71 2.30
C LEU A 226 15.16 -14.91 0.82
N ILE A 227 14.40 -14.35 -0.11
CA ILE A 227 14.68 -14.45 -1.55
C ILE A 227 16.06 -13.90 -1.86
N ARG A 228 16.44 -12.74 -1.31
CA ARG A 228 17.77 -12.14 -1.53
C ARG A 228 18.91 -13.01 -1.03
N THR A 229 18.70 -13.80 0.04
CA THR A 229 19.73 -14.76 0.50
C THR A 229 19.87 -15.98 -0.42
N MET A 230 18.83 -16.29 -1.21
CA MET A 230 18.81 -17.41 -2.15
C MET A 230 19.30 -17.02 -3.54
N LEU A 231 19.15 -15.75 -3.94
CA LEU A 231 19.57 -15.26 -5.24
C LEU A 231 21.09 -15.10 -5.29
N ARG A 232 21.71 -15.67 -6.34
CA ARG A 232 23.11 -15.45 -6.64
C ARG A 232 23.22 -14.36 -7.70
N ARG A 233 23.94 -13.29 -7.39
CA ARG A 233 24.15 -12.19 -8.33
C ARG A 233 24.79 -12.67 -9.64
N GLU A 234 25.60 -13.70 -9.56
CA GLU A 234 26.32 -14.31 -10.70
C GLU A 234 25.36 -14.87 -11.77
N ASP A 235 24.18 -15.36 -11.34
CA ASP A 235 23.18 -15.92 -12.25
C ASP A 235 22.46 -14.85 -13.10
N PHE A 236 22.62 -13.57 -12.74
CA PHE A 236 21.92 -12.44 -13.37
C PHE A 236 22.86 -11.36 -13.92
N ILE A 237 24.17 -11.60 -13.88
CA ILE A 237 25.18 -10.64 -14.35
C ILE A 237 24.92 -10.24 -15.79
N ASP A 238 24.59 -11.22 -16.65
CA ASP A 238 24.35 -10.99 -18.08
C ASP A 238 23.14 -10.08 -18.36
N ALA A 239 22.19 -10.01 -17.41
CA ALA A 239 21.01 -9.14 -17.53
C ALA A 239 21.32 -7.66 -17.23
N ILE A 240 22.39 -7.39 -16.50
CA ILE A 240 22.79 -6.04 -16.04
C ILE A 240 24.04 -5.57 -16.77
N ASP A 241 24.97 -6.50 -17.11
CA ASP A 241 26.27 -6.16 -17.64
C ASP A 241 26.19 -5.50 -19.01
N GLY A 242 26.95 -4.42 -19.19
CA GLY A 242 26.98 -3.64 -20.42
C GLY A 242 25.75 -2.73 -20.68
N ARG A 243 24.79 -2.68 -19.75
CA ARG A 243 23.65 -1.74 -19.82
C ARG A 243 23.97 -0.43 -19.13
N ASP A 244 23.21 0.62 -19.51
CA ASP A 244 23.35 1.94 -18.90
C ASP A 244 22.94 1.88 -17.41
N PRO A 245 23.86 2.15 -16.47
CA PRO A 245 23.55 2.12 -15.04
C PRO A 245 22.59 3.22 -14.60
N THR A 246 22.32 4.22 -15.44
CA THR A 246 21.36 5.29 -15.18
C THR A 246 19.94 4.91 -15.62
N ASP A 247 19.78 3.84 -16.41
CA ASP A 247 18.46 3.34 -16.81
C ASP A 247 17.66 2.91 -15.57
N PRO A 248 16.45 3.45 -15.36
CA PRO A 248 15.61 3.11 -14.21
C PRO A 248 15.31 1.60 -14.05
N HIS A 249 15.16 0.87 -15.17
CA HIS A 249 14.92 -0.56 -15.14
C HIS A 249 16.16 -1.35 -14.73
N VAL A 250 17.34 -0.92 -15.16
CA VAL A 250 18.62 -1.50 -14.75
C VAL A 250 18.87 -1.27 -13.27
N GLN A 251 18.57 -0.07 -12.78
CA GLN A 251 18.64 0.24 -11.34
C GLN A 251 17.68 -0.61 -10.53
N TRP A 252 16.43 -0.76 -11.00
CA TRP A 252 15.46 -1.61 -10.33
C TRP A 252 15.92 -3.06 -10.25
N LEU A 253 16.36 -3.65 -11.36
CA LEU A 253 16.90 -5.00 -11.39
C LEU A 253 18.12 -5.12 -10.47
N GLY A 254 19.04 -4.16 -10.51
CA GLY A 254 20.19 -4.09 -9.60
C GLY A 254 19.78 -4.02 -8.14
N GLY A 255 18.73 -3.25 -7.82
CA GLY A 255 18.14 -3.13 -6.50
C GLY A 255 17.46 -4.41 -6.02
N LEU A 256 16.89 -5.23 -6.91
CA LEU A 256 16.32 -6.55 -6.58
C LEU A 256 17.42 -7.58 -6.26
N LEU A 257 18.56 -7.53 -6.94
CA LEU A 257 19.65 -8.51 -6.86
C LEU A 257 20.77 -8.08 -5.92
N GLY A 258 20.85 -6.78 -5.60
CA GLY A 258 21.92 -6.20 -4.81
C GLY A 258 21.60 -6.04 -3.33
N GLY A 259 22.62 -5.58 -2.58
CA GLY A 259 22.49 -5.24 -1.17
C GLY A 259 21.75 -3.93 -0.90
N SER A 260 21.81 -2.97 -1.84
CA SER A 260 21.06 -1.72 -1.74
C SER A 260 19.69 -1.88 -2.40
N ARG A 261 18.64 -1.62 -1.64
CA ARG A 261 17.25 -1.62 -2.13
C ARG A 261 16.85 -0.28 -2.72
N VAL A 262 17.57 0.77 -2.38
CA VAL A 262 17.26 2.16 -2.76
C VAL A 262 17.59 2.37 -4.22
N LEU A 263 16.64 2.94 -4.96
CA LEU A 263 16.82 3.32 -6.36
C LEU A 263 17.19 4.81 -6.43
N ALA A 264 18.24 5.11 -7.18
CA ALA A 264 18.69 6.48 -7.43
C ALA A 264 17.98 7.09 -8.65
N VAL A 265 16.66 6.91 -8.75
CA VAL A 265 15.82 7.41 -9.84
C VAL A 265 15.17 8.72 -9.42
N GLU A 266 15.18 9.73 -10.27
CA GLU A 266 14.65 11.05 -9.96
C GLU A 266 13.53 11.48 -10.93
N GLY A 267 12.58 12.27 -10.41
CA GLY A 267 11.61 13.00 -11.23
C GLY A 267 10.61 12.11 -11.99
N GLY A 268 10.44 12.43 -13.29
CA GLY A 268 9.46 11.78 -14.18
C GLY A 268 9.69 10.28 -14.37
N ASP A 269 10.95 9.85 -14.36
CA ASP A 269 11.33 8.44 -14.54
C ASP A 269 10.88 7.57 -13.37
N THR A 270 10.85 8.13 -12.16
CA THR A 270 10.30 7.48 -10.96
C THR A 270 8.84 7.09 -11.15
N VAL A 271 8.03 8.04 -11.63
CA VAL A 271 6.60 7.83 -11.87
C VAL A 271 6.37 6.82 -12.98
N ALA A 272 7.13 6.91 -14.07
CA ALA A 272 7.03 5.99 -15.21
C ALA A 272 7.37 4.55 -14.81
N LEU A 273 8.46 4.36 -14.06
CA LEU A 273 8.89 3.05 -13.58
C LEU A 273 7.87 2.43 -12.60
N LEU A 274 7.37 3.21 -11.65
CA LEU A 274 6.34 2.78 -10.71
C LEU A 274 5.07 2.35 -11.46
N ARG A 275 4.67 3.12 -12.46
CA ARG A 275 3.50 2.83 -13.30
C ARG A 275 3.68 1.52 -14.05
N ALA A 276 4.83 1.34 -14.72
CA ALA A 276 5.12 0.13 -15.47
C ALA A 276 5.11 -1.13 -14.59
N ALA A 277 5.71 -1.07 -13.40
CA ALA A 277 5.73 -2.19 -12.47
C ALA A 277 4.34 -2.53 -11.92
N ARG A 278 3.53 -1.52 -11.55
CA ARG A 278 2.16 -1.73 -11.09
C ARG A 278 1.28 -2.36 -12.18
N SER A 279 1.36 -1.83 -13.39
CA SER A 279 0.63 -2.39 -14.54
C SER A 279 1.01 -3.84 -14.84
N TRP A 280 2.31 -4.17 -14.73
CA TRP A 280 2.78 -5.54 -14.93
C TRP A 280 2.27 -6.49 -13.85
N ILE A 281 2.31 -6.10 -12.57
CA ILE A 281 1.78 -6.91 -11.46
C ILE A 281 0.27 -7.10 -11.59
N ALA A 282 -0.48 -6.04 -11.95
CA ALA A 282 -1.92 -6.12 -12.13
C ALA A 282 -2.33 -7.12 -13.20
N ARG A 283 -1.54 -7.27 -14.28
CA ARG A 283 -1.79 -8.32 -15.30
C ARG A 283 -1.62 -9.74 -14.77
N LEU A 284 -0.76 -9.95 -13.78
CA LEU A 284 -0.62 -11.27 -13.16
C LEU A 284 -1.87 -11.64 -12.34
N ASP A 285 -2.54 -10.65 -11.74
CA ASP A 285 -3.81 -10.85 -11.06
C ASP A 285 -4.90 -11.38 -12.03
N ASP A 286 -4.89 -10.91 -13.28
CA ASP A 286 -5.87 -11.34 -14.30
C ASP A 286 -5.74 -12.82 -14.67
N PHE A 287 -4.51 -13.36 -14.71
CA PHE A 287 -4.29 -14.79 -14.97
C PHE A 287 -4.76 -15.68 -13.82
N ALA A 288 -4.77 -15.16 -12.60
CA ALA A 288 -5.19 -15.92 -11.41
C ALA A 288 -6.71 -15.96 -11.23
N ALA A 289 -7.43 -14.92 -11.67
CA ALA A 289 -8.84 -14.75 -11.37
C ALA A 289 -9.79 -15.53 -12.29
N GLY A 290 -9.43 -15.81 -13.55
CA GLY A 290 -10.24 -16.61 -14.49
C GLY A 290 -11.67 -16.09 -14.76
N GLU A 291 -12.01 -14.91 -14.28
CA GLU A 291 -13.37 -14.40 -14.25
C GLU A 291 -13.77 -13.66 -15.53
N SER A 292 -15.03 -13.83 -15.90
CA SER A 292 -15.62 -13.20 -17.10
C SER A 292 -16.09 -11.76 -16.86
N LEU A 293 -16.05 -11.28 -15.61
CA LEU A 293 -16.51 -9.95 -15.19
C LEU A 293 -15.34 -9.06 -14.78
N ARG A 294 -15.47 -7.76 -15.03
CA ARG A 294 -14.48 -6.74 -14.67
C ARG A 294 -15.14 -5.53 -14.03
N LEU A 295 -14.39 -4.87 -13.16
CA LEU A 295 -14.81 -3.58 -12.59
C LEU A 295 -15.05 -2.58 -13.70
N ARG A 296 -16.21 -1.95 -13.66
CA ARG A 296 -16.59 -0.83 -14.51
C ARG A 296 -16.67 0.44 -13.66
N LEU A 297 -15.97 1.47 -14.10
CA LEU A 297 -15.94 2.80 -13.52
C LEU A 297 -16.59 3.79 -14.50
N ASP A 298 -17.77 4.28 -14.19
CA ASP A 298 -18.47 5.28 -15.00
C ASP A 298 -18.19 6.68 -14.47
N VAL A 299 -17.45 7.48 -15.23
CA VAL A 299 -17.06 8.86 -14.86
C VAL A 299 -18.06 9.84 -15.46
N ARG A 300 -18.76 10.58 -14.60
CA ARG A 300 -19.72 11.62 -15.02
C ARG A 300 -19.22 13.00 -14.64
N PRO A 301 -19.27 13.95 -15.58
CA PRO A 301 -18.91 15.33 -15.30
C PRO A 301 -19.93 16.01 -14.39
N PRO A 302 -19.57 17.16 -13.79
CA PRO A 302 -20.49 17.99 -13.03
C PRO A 302 -21.70 18.42 -13.85
N GLU A 303 -22.89 18.42 -13.26
CA GLU A 303 -24.12 18.91 -13.87
C GLU A 303 -24.59 20.20 -13.17
N GLY A 304 -24.85 21.26 -13.95
CA GLY A 304 -25.30 22.56 -13.46
C GLY A 304 -24.22 23.27 -12.63
N ASP A 305 -24.61 23.90 -11.50
CA ASP A 305 -23.71 24.68 -10.62
C ASP A 305 -22.83 23.81 -9.67
N ARG A 306 -22.83 22.49 -9.86
CA ARG A 306 -22.02 21.59 -9.04
C ARG A 306 -20.62 21.48 -9.62
N GLU A 307 -19.59 21.65 -8.80
CA GLU A 307 -18.18 21.47 -9.21
C GLU A 307 -17.65 20.03 -9.04
N GLN A 308 -18.51 19.10 -8.65
CA GLN A 308 -18.13 17.75 -8.28
C GLN A 308 -18.40 16.76 -9.39
N TRP A 309 -17.39 15.92 -9.65
CA TRP A 309 -17.51 14.77 -10.55
C TRP A 309 -18.04 13.56 -9.79
N HIS A 310 -18.77 12.71 -10.49
CA HIS A 310 -19.31 11.48 -9.94
C HIS A 310 -18.70 10.26 -10.62
N LEU A 311 -18.16 9.35 -9.80
CA LEU A 311 -17.69 8.04 -10.22
C LEU A 311 -18.67 7.00 -9.70
N THR A 312 -19.24 6.18 -10.60
CA THR A 312 -20.14 5.08 -10.23
C THR A 312 -19.45 3.77 -10.51
N LEU A 313 -19.58 2.82 -9.57
CA LEU A 313 -19.04 1.47 -9.69
C LEU A 313 -20.05 0.51 -10.30
N GLY A 314 -19.53 -0.52 -10.96
CA GLY A 314 -20.31 -1.63 -11.49
C GLY A 314 -19.43 -2.77 -11.96
N LEU A 315 -20.04 -3.82 -12.47
CA LEU A 315 -19.37 -4.91 -13.18
C LEU A 315 -19.85 -4.95 -14.63
N ALA A 316 -18.95 -5.31 -15.53
CA ALA A 316 -19.30 -5.55 -16.93
C ALA A 316 -18.63 -6.83 -17.44
N ALA A 317 -19.28 -7.50 -18.39
CA ALA A 317 -18.75 -8.70 -19.00
C ALA A 317 -17.60 -8.37 -19.97
N ILE A 318 -16.52 -9.15 -19.93
CA ILE A 318 -15.37 -8.98 -20.83
C ILE A 318 -15.80 -9.20 -22.30
N ALA A 319 -16.68 -10.18 -22.53
CA ALA A 319 -17.13 -10.54 -23.87
C ALA A 319 -18.01 -9.47 -24.52
N ASP A 320 -18.75 -8.71 -23.72
CA ASP A 320 -19.62 -7.63 -24.14
C ASP A 320 -19.73 -6.56 -23.06
N VAL A 321 -18.97 -5.50 -23.19
CA VAL A 321 -18.92 -4.39 -22.22
C VAL A 321 -20.23 -3.60 -22.11
N THR A 322 -21.19 -3.83 -23.02
CA THR A 322 -22.54 -3.25 -22.92
C THR A 322 -23.41 -3.98 -21.90
N LEU A 323 -23.05 -5.23 -21.59
CA LEU A 323 -23.67 -6.00 -20.52
C LEU A 323 -22.99 -5.58 -19.21
N ALA A 324 -23.61 -4.65 -18.50
CA ALA A 324 -23.10 -4.10 -17.26
C ALA A 324 -24.22 -3.95 -16.23
N VAL A 325 -23.87 -4.15 -14.97
CA VAL A 325 -24.73 -3.91 -13.79
C VAL A 325 -24.05 -2.93 -12.85
N THR A 326 -24.87 -2.08 -12.22
CA THR A 326 -24.33 -1.12 -11.23
C THR A 326 -24.04 -1.82 -9.90
N ALA A 327 -23.12 -1.23 -9.10
CA ALA A 327 -22.87 -1.74 -7.75
C ALA A 327 -24.14 -1.72 -6.87
N GLU A 328 -25.01 -0.73 -7.05
CA GLU A 328 -26.29 -0.71 -6.33
C GLU A 328 -27.17 -1.92 -6.63
N ASP A 329 -27.24 -2.34 -7.90
CA ASP A 329 -28.00 -3.51 -8.32
C ASP A 329 -27.37 -4.80 -7.79
N ILE A 330 -26.04 -4.84 -7.72
CA ILE A 330 -25.29 -5.95 -7.14
C ILE A 330 -25.60 -6.08 -5.64
N TRP A 331 -25.55 -4.97 -4.89
CA TRP A 331 -25.86 -4.97 -3.46
C TRP A 331 -27.33 -5.31 -3.18
N LYS A 332 -28.23 -4.96 -4.08
CA LYS A 332 -29.67 -5.35 -4.01
C LYS A 332 -29.93 -6.77 -4.49
N ALA A 333 -28.90 -7.49 -4.96
CA ALA A 333 -29.00 -8.83 -5.54
C ALA A 333 -30.10 -8.94 -6.60
N THR A 334 -30.13 -7.99 -7.56
CA THR A 334 -31.11 -8.01 -8.63
C THR A 334 -30.95 -9.26 -9.51
N PRO A 335 -32.02 -9.77 -10.13
CA PRO A 335 -31.95 -10.96 -11.00
C PRO A 335 -30.88 -10.81 -12.10
N GLU A 336 -30.73 -9.62 -12.67
CA GLU A 336 -29.76 -9.30 -13.70
C GLU A 336 -28.33 -9.43 -13.19
N ALA A 337 -28.05 -8.92 -11.98
CA ALA A 337 -26.73 -9.01 -11.36
C ALA A 337 -26.35 -10.48 -11.06
N VAL A 338 -27.28 -11.25 -10.52
CA VAL A 338 -27.08 -12.67 -10.22
C VAL A 338 -26.89 -13.48 -11.50
N GLN A 339 -27.70 -13.22 -12.54
CA GLN A 339 -27.57 -13.92 -13.81
C GLN A 339 -26.24 -13.62 -14.50
N MET A 340 -25.76 -12.39 -14.44
CA MET A 340 -24.50 -11.99 -15.06
C MET A 340 -23.28 -12.62 -14.38
N ALA A 341 -23.32 -12.80 -13.08
CA ALA A 341 -22.24 -13.42 -12.31
C ALA A 341 -22.17 -14.96 -12.48
N GLY A 342 -23.25 -15.58 -12.94
CA GLY A 342 -23.31 -17.03 -13.18
C GLY A 342 -23.17 -17.85 -11.90
N GLN A 343 -22.03 -18.52 -11.70
CA GLN A 343 -21.76 -19.31 -10.51
C GLN A 343 -21.04 -18.53 -9.40
N SER A 344 -20.49 -17.36 -9.72
CA SER A 344 -19.77 -16.51 -8.77
C SER A 344 -20.74 -15.61 -8.01
N ASP A 345 -20.38 -15.20 -6.79
CA ASP A 345 -21.10 -14.15 -6.08
C ASP A 345 -20.71 -12.79 -6.65
N PRO A 346 -21.66 -12.01 -7.24
CA PRO A 346 -21.33 -10.73 -7.84
C PRO A 346 -20.79 -9.70 -6.81
N GLN A 347 -21.12 -9.83 -5.54
CA GLN A 347 -20.61 -8.96 -4.48
C GLN A 347 -19.14 -9.25 -4.20
N ASP A 348 -18.75 -10.51 -4.11
CA ASP A 348 -17.35 -10.92 -3.94
C ASP A 348 -16.49 -10.52 -5.14
N VAL A 349 -17.03 -10.69 -6.37
CA VAL A 349 -16.35 -10.24 -7.59
C VAL A 349 -16.14 -8.73 -7.56
N LEU A 350 -17.17 -7.94 -7.22
CA LEU A 350 -17.07 -6.49 -7.15
C LEU A 350 -16.00 -6.04 -6.15
N LEU A 351 -15.97 -6.63 -4.95
CA LEU A 351 -15.00 -6.28 -3.92
C LEU A 351 -13.58 -6.68 -4.32
N THR A 352 -13.40 -7.85 -4.93
CA THR A 352 -12.10 -8.32 -5.42
C THR A 352 -11.56 -7.39 -6.50
N GLU A 353 -12.38 -7.05 -7.48
CA GLU A 353 -12.02 -6.14 -8.57
C GLU A 353 -11.77 -4.72 -8.06
N LEU A 354 -12.57 -4.23 -7.11
CA LEU A 354 -12.37 -2.93 -6.47
C LEU A 354 -11.05 -2.89 -5.69
N ALA A 355 -10.76 -3.92 -4.91
CA ALA A 355 -9.48 -4.02 -4.18
C ALA A 355 -8.28 -4.03 -5.13
N ARG A 356 -8.40 -4.69 -6.30
CA ARG A 356 -7.39 -4.67 -7.35
C ARG A 356 -7.20 -3.27 -7.93
N ALA A 357 -8.27 -2.59 -8.27
CA ALA A 357 -8.24 -1.23 -8.82
C ALA A 357 -7.70 -0.21 -7.81
N ALA A 358 -8.02 -0.34 -6.52
CA ALA A 358 -7.55 0.53 -5.46
C ALA A 358 -6.01 0.51 -5.31
N ARG A 359 -5.36 -0.63 -5.57
CA ARG A 359 -3.88 -0.69 -5.58
C ARG A 359 -3.25 0.13 -6.69
N LEU A 360 -3.94 0.28 -7.81
CA LEU A 360 -3.49 1.08 -8.94
C LEU A 360 -3.81 2.56 -8.75
N TRP A 361 -4.97 2.84 -8.17
CA TRP A 361 -5.45 4.18 -7.90
C TRP A 361 -5.95 4.31 -6.46
N PRO A 362 -5.09 4.80 -5.52
CA PRO A 362 -5.40 4.84 -4.09
C PRO A 362 -6.64 5.68 -3.70
N ALA A 363 -7.13 6.55 -4.58
CA ALA A 363 -8.37 7.29 -4.32
C ALA A 363 -9.61 6.38 -4.16
N LEU A 364 -9.53 5.11 -4.58
CA LEU A 364 -10.56 4.10 -4.37
C LEU A 364 -10.50 3.42 -3.00
N GLU A 365 -9.40 3.55 -2.25
CA GLU A 365 -9.22 2.89 -0.94
C GLU A 365 -10.36 3.16 0.06
N PRO A 366 -10.89 4.41 0.19
CA PRO A 366 -12.00 4.66 1.11
C PRO A 366 -13.25 3.82 0.83
N LEU A 367 -13.48 3.45 -0.41
CA LEU A 367 -14.62 2.61 -0.79
C LEU A 367 -14.51 1.17 -0.25
N LEU A 368 -13.30 0.69 0.03
CA LEU A 368 -13.10 -0.63 0.64
C LEU A 368 -13.50 -0.68 2.13
N GLU A 369 -13.65 0.47 2.76
CA GLU A 369 -14.12 0.59 4.15
C GLU A 369 -15.65 0.71 4.22
N GLU A 370 -16.33 0.91 3.10
CA GLU A 370 -17.78 0.98 3.03
C GLU A 370 -18.42 -0.42 3.00
N ALA A 371 -19.54 -0.57 3.68
CA ALA A 371 -20.27 -1.85 3.68
C ALA A 371 -20.88 -2.19 2.30
N THR A 372 -21.22 -1.17 1.51
CA THR A 372 -21.85 -1.30 0.18
C THR A 372 -21.29 -0.24 -0.78
N PRO A 373 -20.01 -0.35 -1.17
CA PRO A 373 -19.37 0.64 -2.04
C PRO A 373 -20.07 0.72 -3.39
N SER A 374 -20.51 1.92 -3.78
CA SER A 374 -21.26 2.10 -5.03
C SER A 374 -20.83 3.31 -5.85
N SER A 375 -20.37 4.37 -5.22
CA SER A 375 -19.98 5.59 -5.90
C SER A 375 -18.96 6.41 -5.10
N LEU A 376 -18.22 7.26 -5.81
CA LEU A 376 -17.25 8.19 -5.22
C LEU A 376 -17.43 9.57 -5.84
N THR A 377 -17.37 10.59 -5.02
CA THR A 377 -17.37 11.98 -5.48
C THR A 377 -15.91 12.44 -5.62
N LEU A 378 -15.59 12.99 -6.79
CA LEU A 378 -14.23 13.44 -7.11
C LEU A 378 -14.21 14.96 -7.28
N SER A 379 -13.15 15.59 -6.84
CA SER A 379 -12.81 16.94 -7.26
C SER A 379 -12.39 16.96 -8.74
N THR A 380 -12.42 18.12 -9.38
CA THR A 380 -11.94 18.29 -10.76
C THR A 380 -10.48 17.83 -10.95
N ARG A 381 -9.65 18.01 -9.92
CA ARG A 381 -8.25 17.59 -9.94
C ARG A 381 -8.10 16.06 -9.91
N GLU A 382 -8.88 15.38 -9.08
CA GLU A 382 -8.90 13.91 -9.01
C GLU A 382 -9.47 13.31 -10.29
N ALA A 383 -10.54 13.90 -10.85
CA ALA A 383 -11.07 13.48 -12.13
C ALA A 383 -10.06 13.64 -13.27
N TRP A 384 -9.31 14.75 -13.29
CA TRP A 384 -8.23 14.95 -14.25
C TRP A 384 -7.12 13.90 -14.10
N ALA A 385 -6.69 13.63 -12.88
CA ALA A 385 -5.70 12.59 -12.60
C ALA A 385 -6.20 11.21 -13.04
N LEU A 386 -7.46 10.88 -12.73
CA LEU A 386 -8.09 9.63 -13.18
C LEU A 386 -8.06 9.52 -14.70
N LEU A 387 -8.58 10.53 -15.40
CA LEU A 387 -8.77 10.48 -16.86
C LEU A 387 -7.45 10.51 -17.63
N GLY A 388 -6.45 11.27 -17.14
CA GLY A 388 -5.18 11.46 -17.81
C GLY A 388 -4.08 10.48 -17.40
N GLU A 389 -4.00 10.15 -16.11
CA GLU A 389 -2.89 9.39 -15.55
C GLU A 389 -3.27 7.95 -15.18
N PHE A 390 -4.36 7.76 -14.43
CA PHE A 390 -4.70 6.44 -13.90
C PHE A 390 -5.54 5.58 -14.83
N ARG A 391 -6.33 6.20 -15.73
CA ARG A 391 -7.14 5.48 -16.71
C ARG A 391 -6.37 4.46 -17.53
N PRO A 392 -5.23 4.79 -18.17
CA PRO A 392 -4.48 3.81 -18.93
C PRO A 392 -4.03 2.61 -18.09
N LEU A 393 -3.65 2.85 -16.82
CA LEU A 393 -3.24 1.79 -15.90
C LEU A 393 -4.40 0.87 -15.52
N LEU A 394 -5.56 1.46 -15.25
CA LEU A 394 -6.77 0.72 -14.91
C LEU A 394 -7.26 -0.10 -16.12
N GLU A 395 -7.28 0.49 -17.32
CA GLU A 395 -7.65 -0.22 -18.55
C GLU A 395 -6.67 -1.34 -18.89
N GLU A 396 -5.38 -1.13 -18.73
CA GLU A 396 -4.36 -2.17 -18.90
C GLU A 396 -4.50 -3.31 -17.89
N SER A 397 -5.02 -3.03 -16.69
CA SER A 397 -5.31 -4.04 -15.67
C SER A 397 -6.63 -4.78 -15.90
N GLY A 398 -7.35 -4.44 -16.97
CA GLY A 398 -8.64 -5.03 -17.32
C GLY A 398 -9.86 -4.29 -16.78
N CYS A 399 -9.72 -3.21 -16.01
CA CYS A 399 -10.85 -2.38 -15.62
C CYS A 399 -11.44 -1.66 -16.83
N ILE A 400 -12.74 -1.45 -16.83
CA ILE A 400 -13.44 -0.71 -17.88
C ILE A 400 -13.72 0.69 -17.36
N VAL A 401 -13.09 1.72 -17.96
CA VAL A 401 -13.30 3.12 -17.57
C VAL A 401 -14.16 3.81 -18.63
N ALA A 402 -15.44 3.96 -18.33
CA ALA A 402 -16.36 4.70 -19.18
C ALA A 402 -16.23 6.20 -18.91
N VAL A 403 -15.83 6.93 -19.95
CA VAL A 403 -15.57 8.37 -19.88
C VAL A 403 -16.62 9.15 -20.66
N PRO A 404 -16.83 10.44 -20.37
CA PRO A 404 -17.68 11.30 -21.17
C PRO A 404 -17.28 11.29 -22.65
N SER A 405 -18.25 11.35 -23.56
CA SER A 405 -18.04 11.23 -25.01
C SER A 405 -17.11 12.30 -25.61
N TRP A 406 -16.99 13.42 -24.94
CA TRP A 406 -16.10 14.51 -25.35
C TRP A 406 -14.64 14.30 -24.93
N TRP A 407 -14.33 13.34 -24.02
CA TRP A 407 -12.97 13.09 -23.56
C TRP A 407 -12.14 12.39 -24.65
N GLY A 408 -10.98 12.96 -24.98
CA GLY A 408 -10.07 12.42 -26.00
C GLY A 408 -10.40 12.82 -27.44
N GLY A 409 -11.46 13.59 -27.67
CA GLY A 409 -11.76 14.21 -28.96
C GLY A 409 -10.72 15.29 -29.31
N LYS A 410 -10.24 15.30 -30.57
CA LYS A 410 -9.31 16.36 -31.03
C LYS A 410 -9.90 17.77 -30.92
N ASP A 411 -11.22 17.85 -30.85
CA ASP A 411 -11.96 19.11 -30.81
C ASP A 411 -12.00 19.77 -29.42
N ASN A 412 -11.53 19.08 -28.38
CA ASN A 412 -11.59 19.55 -26.99
C ASN A 412 -10.20 19.87 -26.38
N THR A 413 -9.18 19.95 -27.19
CA THR A 413 -7.84 20.34 -26.76
C THR A 413 -7.52 21.77 -27.17
N LEU A 414 -6.92 22.51 -26.23
CA LEU A 414 -6.41 23.86 -26.52
C LEU A 414 -5.27 23.76 -27.54
N GLY A 415 -5.41 24.38 -28.67
CA GLY A 415 -4.46 24.37 -29.77
C GLY A 415 -4.12 25.76 -30.28
N LEU A 416 -3.01 25.87 -31.00
CA LEU A 416 -2.62 27.05 -31.79
C LEU A 416 -3.01 26.84 -33.24
N ARG A 417 -3.88 27.69 -33.74
CA ARG A 417 -4.25 27.70 -35.17
C ARG A 417 -3.60 28.89 -35.85
N MET A 418 -2.99 28.61 -36.97
CA MET A 418 -2.47 29.67 -37.86
C MET A 418 -3.54 29.99 -38.91
N VAL A 419 -4.06 31.19 -38.90
CA VAL A 419 -4.97 31.69 -39.92
C VAL A 419 -4.18 32.50 -40.92
N ILE A 420 -4.22 32.04 -42.16
CA ILE A 420 -3.62 32.74 -43.29
C ILE A 420 -4.71 33.59 -43.92
N ASP A 421 -4.58 34.91 -43.83
CA ASP A 421 -5.49 35.83 -44.47
C ASP A 421 -4.97 36.10 -45.91
N SER A 422 -5.61 35.50 -46.88
CA SER A 422 -5.39 35.86 -48.28
C SER A 422 -6.20 37.12 -48.55
N GLY A 423 -5.62 38.27 -48.22
CA GLY A 423 -6.25 39.54 -48.59
C GLY A 423 -6.65 39.53 -50.05
N GLU A 424 -7.92 39.84 -50.32
CA GLU A 424 -8.40 40.09 -51.68
C GLU A 424 -7.50 41.13 -52.34
N ILE A 425 -6.88 40.72 -53.44
CA ILE A 425 -6.13 41.62 -54.31
C ILE A 425 -7.17 42.33 -55.17
N ASP A 426 -7.76 43.38 -54.62
CA ASP A 426 -8.44 44.42 -55.42
C ASP A 426 -7.40 45.48 -55.77
N ASP A 427 -6.69 45.27 -56.88
CA ASP A 427 -6.20 46.31 -57.80
C ASP A 427 -5.37 45.64 -58.93
N LEU A 428 -6.04 45.46 -60.08
CA LEU A 428 -5.47 44.95 -61.33
C LEU A 428 -4.86 46.05 -62.23
N ASP A 429 -4.30 47.15 -61.67
CA ASP A 429 -3.66 48.15 -62.47
C ASP A 429 -2.31 48.67 -61.91
N GLY A 430 -1.32 47.81 -61.85
CA GLY A 430 0.04 48.16 -61.49
C GLY A 430 1.08 47.18 -62.08
N PRO A 431 2.35 47.62 -62.36
CA PRO A 431 3.36 46.74 -62.94
C PRO A 431 3.67 45.57 -61.95
N PRO A 432 4.05 44.38 -62.49
CA PRO A 432 4.30 43.19 -61.70
C PRO A 432 5.43 43.39 -60.69
N ARG A 433 5.12 43.67 -59.50
CA ARG A 433 6.06 43.59 -58.34
C ARG A 433 6.14 42.16 -57.89
N GLY A 434 7.35 41.66 -57.80
CA GLY A 434 7.65 40.27 -57.55
C GLY A 434 6.87 39.68 -56.36
N MET A 435 6.70 38.35 -56.39
CA MET A 435 5.96 37.51 -55.42
C MET A 435 6.44 37.62 -53.99
N ALA A 436 6.20 38.78 -53.37
CA ALA A 436 6.34 39.05 -51.97
C ALA A 436 5.13 39.90 -51.49
N SER A 437 3.94 39.62 -52.02
CA SER A 437 2.73 40.10 -51.36
C SER A 437 2.64 39.39 -50.01
N ALA A 438 2.72 40.22 -48.97
CA ALA A 438 2.77 39.80 -47.60
C ALA A 438 1.56 38.87 -47.26
N ILE A 439 1.84 37.59 -47.20
CA ILE A 439 0.89 36.67 -46.59
C ILE A 439 0.78 37.08 -45.13
N GLN A 440 -0.30 37.75 -44.74
CA GLN A 440 -0.56 38.06 -43.35
C GLN A 440 -1.06 36.77 -42.67
N TYR A 441 -0.32 36.31 -41.73
CA TYR A 441 -0.74 35.21 -40.87
C TYR A 441 -0.92 35.72 -39.42
N ARG A 442 -1.91 35.21 -38.76
CA ARG A 442 -2.14 35.45 -37.31
C ARG A 442 -2.31 34.14 -36.59
N TRP A 443 -1.72 34.06 -35.41
CA TRP A 443 -1.91 32.96 -34.53
C TRP A 443 -3.19 33.17 -33.68
N GLN A 444 -4.04 32.20 -33.65
CA GLN A 444 -5.23 32.16 -32.79
C GLN A 444 -5.14 30.98 -31.86
N VAL A 445 -5.50 31.19 -30.59
CA VAL A 445 -5.74 30.08 -29.67
C VAL A 445 -7.14 29.59 -29.94
N ALA A 446 -7.33 28.31 -30.11
CA ALA A 446 -8.61 27.69 -30.40
C ALA A 446 -8.80 26.41 -29.56
N VAL A 447 -10.06 26.09 -29.24
CA VAL A 447 -10.46 24.79 -28.75
C VAL A 447 -11.16 24.10 -29.91
N GLY A 448 -10.56 23.04 -30.43
CA GLY A 448 -10.99 22.47 -31.70
C GLY A 448 -10.96 23.49 -32.82
N ASP A 449 -12.08 23.69 -33.51
CA ASP A 449 -12.24 24.67 -34.59
C ASP A 449 -12.72 26.06 -34.12
N GLN A 450 -13.03 26.24 -32.84
CA GLN A 450 -13.56 27.51 -32.31
C GLN A 450 -12.43 28.38 -31.74
N PRO A 451 -12.25 29.63 -32.28
CA PRO A 451 -11.26 30.56 -31.75
C PRO A 451 -11.67 31.09 -30.40
N LEU A 452 -10.75 31.03 -29.43
CA LEU A 452 -10.92 31.62 -28.12
C LEU A 452 -10.56 33.10 -28.10
N SER A 453 -11.42 33.91 -27.47
CA SER A 453 -11.12 35.31 -27.20
C SER A 453 -10.02 35.45 -26.14
N LEU A 454 -9.30 36.58 -26.18
CA LEU A 454 -8.26 36.90 -25.20
C LEU A 454 -8.81 36.99 -23.77
N GLU A 455 -10.08 37.39 -23.64
CA GLU A 455 -10.77 37.43 -22.36
C GLU A 455 -11.11 36.02 -21.84
N ALA A 456 -11.57 35.14 -22.70
CA ALA A 456 -11.81 33.74 -22.36
C ALA A 456 -10.50 33.05 -21.93
N LEU A 457 -9.41 33.29 -22.64
CA LEU A 457 -8.09 32.74 -22.29
C LEU A 457 -7.59 33.25 -20.92
N ARG A 458 -7.83 34.52 -20.59
CA ARG A 458 -7.48 35.08 -19.28
C ARG A 458 -8.32 34.45 -18.16
N ARG A 459 -9.63 34.26 -18.37
CA ARG A 459 -10.50 33.56 -17.41
C ARG A 459 -10.03 32.14 -17.18
N LEU A 460 -9.69 31.38 -18.24
CA LEU A 460 -9.16 30.03 -18.13
C LEU A 460 -7.85 29.98 -17.33
N ARG A 461 -6.94 30.93 -17.58
CA ARG A 461 -5.69 31.04 -16.82
C ARG A 461 -5.93 31.33 -15.33
N ASP A 462 -6.87 32.21 -15.02
CA ASP A 462 -7.12 32.66 -13.65
C ASP A 462 -7.87 31.59 -12.81
N GLN A 463 -8.57 30.66 -13.44
CA GLN A 463 -9.25 29.54 -12.78
C GLN A 463 -8.28 28.46 -12.27
N GLN A 464 -7.08 28.35 -12.82
CA GLN A 464 -6.04 27.35 -12.42
C GLN A 464 -6.57 25.90 -12.29
N THR A 465 -7.66 25.57 -12.95
CA THR A 465 -8.25 24.24 -12.94
C THR A 465 -7.85 23.46 -14.21
N PRO A 466 -7.51 22.17 -14.10
CA PRO A 466 -7.04 21.37 -15.25
C PRO A 466 -8.17 21.06 -16.25
N LEU A 467 -9.43 21.17 -15.84
CA LEU A 467 -10.60 20.96 -16.68
C LEU A 467 -11.53 22.17 -16.51
N VAL A 468 -11.98 22.74 -17.61
CA VAL A 468 -12.89 23.89 -17.63
C VAL A 468 -14.01 23.61 -18.63
N GLN A 469 -15.24 23.85 -18.21
CA GLN A 469 -16.40 23.83 -19.11
C GLN A 469 -16.39 25.14 -19.91
N VAL A 470 -16.43 25.00 -21.24
CA VAL A 470 -16.55 26.12 -22.16
C VAL A 470 -17.94 26.01 -22.81
N ASP A 471 -18.82 27.00 -22.56
CA ASP A 471 -20.16 27.11 -23.13
C ASP A 471 -20.13 27.47 -24.62
#